data_3657268aaeac78b2aeffab8db2070746
#
_entry.id   3657268aaeac78b2aeffab8db2070746
#
_cell.length_a   1.000
_cell.length_b   1.000
_cell.length_c   1.000
_cell.angle_alpha   90.00
_cell.angle_beta   90.00
_cell.angle_gamma   90.00
#
_symmetry.space_group_name_H-M   'P 1'
#
loop_
_entity.id
_entity.type
_entity.pdbx_description
1 polymer ?
#
loop_
_entity_poly.entity_id
_entity_poly.type
_entity_poly.pdbx_seq_one_letter_code
_entity_poly.pdbx_strand_id
1 'polypeptide(L)'
;MLRKIILCIVISGTFAFLCFQLYAMYDMMFHTQTVSVEGEEGIVIRQGSTEDDRIAFTCNVDWGEDVLPDMLDIFEQKDLKITFFVSGRWAENNPWLLRKIYILGHEIQNHGYGHRMCSQI
;
A
#
# COMPACT_ATOMS: atom_id res chain seq x y z
N MET A 1 10.77 -48.00 20.00
CA MET A 1 9.73 -47.10 20.45
C MET A 1 10.26 -45.67 20.59
N LEU A 2 11.33 -45.44 21.35
CA LEU A 2 11.94 -44.11 21.60
C LEU A 2 12.33 -43.35 20.32
N ARG A 3 12.96 -44.00 19.32
CA ARG A 3 13.34 -43.37 18.04
C ARG A 3 12.15 -42.79 17.24
N LYS A 4 10.99 -43.47 17.28
CA LYS A 4 9.78 -42.97 16.62
C LYS A 4 9.20 -41.74 17.32
N ILE A 5 9.26 -41.72 18.65
CA ILE A 5 8.81 -40.58 19.46
C ILE A 5 9.71 -39.38 19.21
N ILE A 6 11.03 -39.55 19.22
CA ILE A 6 11.99 -38.49 18.92
C ILE A 6 11.75 -37.91 17.49
N LEU A 7 11.56 -38.82 16.52
CA LEU A 7 11.29 -38.39 15.12
C LEU A 7 10.00 -37.57 15.03
N CYS A 8 8.93 -37.99 15.71
CA CYS A 8 7.66 -37.22 15.73
C CYS A 8 7.85 -35.85 16.38
N ILE A 9 8.60 -35.72 17.45
CA ILE A 9 8.88 -34.44 18.12
C ILE A 9 9.68 -33.52 17.20
N VAL A 10 10.70 -34.04 16.52
CA VAL A 10 11.51 -33.25 15.58
C VAL A 10 10.66 -32.77 14.40
N ILE A 11 9.85 -33.63 13.79
CA ILE A 11 8.97 -33.27 12.66
C ILE A 11 7.93 -32.23 13.10
N SER A 12 7.30 -32.40 14.27
CA SER A 12 6.33 -31.40 14.75
C SER A 12 6.98 -30.05 15.07
N GLY A 13 8.18 -30.07 15.65
CA GLY A 13 8.93 -28.84 15.92
C GLY A 13 9.35 -28.10 14.66
N THR A 14 9.85 -28.83 13.65
CA THR A 14 10.21 -28.20 12.36
C THR A 14 8.99 -27.66 11.62
N PHE A 15 7.87 -28.36 11.68
CA PHE A 15 6.62 -27.88 11.08
C PHE A 15 6.10 -26.62 11.78
N ALA A 16 6.09 -26.59 13.11
CA ALA A 16 5.68 -25.41 13.87
C ALA A 16 6.59 -24.21 13.60
N PHE A 17 7.90 -24.43 13.50
CA PHE A 17 8.86 -23.39 13.14
C PHE A 17 8.61 -22.84 11.73
N LEU A 18 8.33 -23.70 10.76
CA LEU A 18 8.01 -23.28 9.39
C LEU A 18 6.71 -22.46 9.34
N CYS A 19 5.67 -22.88 10.05
CA CYS A 19 4.42 -22.13 10.16
C CYS A 19 4.65 -20.74 10.78
N PHE A 20 5.48 -20.65 11.81
CA PHE A 20 5.85 -19.37 12.43
C PHE A 20 6.58 -18.45 11.45
N GLN A 21 7.52 -18.97 10.66
CA GLN A 21 8.23 -18.19 9.64
C GLN A 21 7.28 -17.68 8.54
N LEU A 22 6.36 -18.54 8.08
CA LEU A 22 5.35 -18.14 7.09
C LEU A 22 4.40 -17.07 7.64
N TYR A 23 3.99 -17.21 8.90
CA TYR A 23 3.17 -16.19 9.57
C TYR A 23 3.92 -14.87 9.71
N ALA A 24 5.19 -14.88 10.13
CA ALA A 24 6.00 -13.69 10.26
C ALA A 24 6.23 -12.99 8.90
N MET A 25 6.46 -13.77 7.84
CA MET A 25 6.52 -13.22 6.48
C MET A 25 5.19 -12.62 6.03
N TYR A 26 4.08 -13.28 6.32
CA TYR A 26 2.75 -12.76 6.02
C TYR A 26 2.50 -11.43 6.77
N ASP A 27 2.79 -11.39 8.05
CA ASP A 27 2.65 -10.21 8.90
C ASP A 27 3.51 -9.03 8.39
N MET A 28 4.77 -9.29 8.04
CA MET A 28 5.68 -8.29 7.47
C MET A 28 5.20 -7.77 6.09
N MET A 29 4.56 -8.63 5.28
CA MET A 29 4.07 -8.29 3.94
C MET A 29 2.75 -7.51 3.96
N PHE A 30 1.91 -7.73 4.98
CA PHE A 30 0.55 -7.17 5.06
C PHE A 30 0.33 -6.20 6.22
N HIS A 31 1.28 -6.07 7.15
CA HIS A 31 1.22 -5.02 8.16
C HIS A 31 1.60 -3.67 7.53
N THR A 32 0.60 -2.88 7.21
CA THR A 32 0.75 -1.45 6.95
C THR A 32 1.22 -0.78 8.22
N GLN A 33 2.46 -0.34 8.25
CA GLN A 33 2.91 0.56 9.31
C GLN A 33 2.15 1.88 9.17
N THR A 34 1.20 2.11 10.05
CA THR A 34 0.63 3.45 10.22
C THR A 34 1.73 4.31 10.81
N VAL A 35 2.29 5.19 9.98
CA VAL A 35 3.17 6.25 10.48
C VAL A 35 2.27 7.25 11.18
N SER A 36 2.16 7.15 12.51
CA SER A 36 1.62 8.22 13.34
C SER A 36 2.69 9.30 13.44
N VAL A 37 2.44 10.45 12.87
CA VAL A 37 3.24 11.65 13.11
C VAL A 37 2.86 12.13 14.52
N GLU A 38 3.67 11.76 15.50
CA GLU A 38 3.52 12.22 16.87
C GLU A 38 4.04 13.66 16.99
N GLY A 39 3.18 14.62 17.24
CA GLY A 39 3.56 15.84 17.99
C GLY A 39 3.85 17.12 17.24
N GLU A 40 3.51 17.30 15.95
CA GLU A 40 3.43 18.64 15.37
C GLU A 40 1.98 18.98 14.99
N GLU A 41 1.52 20.17 15.38
CA GLU A 41 0.26 20.73 14.87
C GLU A 41 0.30 20.63 13.35
N GLY A 42 -0.64 19.88 12.75
CA GLY A 42 -0.64 19.56 11.34
C GLY A 42 -0.58 20.83 10.48
N ILE A 43 0.58 21.09 9.91
CA ILE A 43 0.76 22.21 8.97
C ILE A 43 0.09 21.81 7.65
N VAL A 44 -0.91 22.56 7.23
CA VAL A 44 -1.52 22.38 5.92
C VAL A 44 -0.57 22.94 4.85
N ILE A 45 0.09 22.03 4.13
CA ILE A 45 0.97 22.38 3.00
C ILE A 45 0.08 22.70 1.79
N ARG A 46 0.18 23.93 1.27
CA ARG A 46 -0.63 24.41 0.14
C ARG A 46 0.17 24.62 -1.15
N GLN A 47 1.49 24.68 -1.05
CA GLN A 47 2.39 24.85 -2.17
C GLN A 47 3.76 24.27 -1.85
N GLY A 48 4.51 23.88 -2.88
CA GLY A 48 5.90 23.49 -2.77
C GLY A 48 6.85 24.67 -2.57
N SER A 49 8.16 24.39 -2.57
CA SER A 49 9.19 25.43 -2.55
C SER A 49 9.11 26.28 -3.82
N THR A 50 9.21 27.61 -3.66
CA THR A 50 9.30 28.56 -4.79
C THR A 50 10.71 28.67 -5.39
N GLU A 51 11.69 28.01 -4.75
CA GLU A 51 13.09 27.96 -5.20
C GLU A 51 13.37 26.78 -6.13
N ASP A 52 12.35 25.99 -6.44
CA ASP A 52 12.46 24.72 -7.15
C ASP A 52 11.49 24.70 -8.34
N ASP A 53 12.00 24.42 -9.54
CA ASP A 53 11.20 24.31 -10.76
C ASP A 53 10.45 22.96 -10.88
N ARG A 54 10.44 22.13 -9.84
CA ARG A 54 9.73 20.85 -9.83
C ARG A 54 8.24 21.04 -9.65
N ILE A 55 7.47 20.21 -10.34
CA ILE A 55 6.02 20.09 -10.19
C ILE A 55 5.68 18.71 -9.67
N ALA A 56 4.65 18.62 -8.83
CA ALA A 56 4.10 17.34 -8.36
C ALA A 56 2.81 17.03 -9.12
N PHE A 57 2.76 15.86 -9.76
CA PHE A 57 1.53 15.33 -10.33
C PHE A 57 0.83 14.45 -9.31
N THR A 58 -0.46 14.69 -9.13
CA THR A 58 -1.31 13.84 -8.27
C THR A 58 -2.55 13.39 -9.02
N CYS A 59 -3.06 12.22 -8.68
CA CYS A 59 -4.29 11.68 -9.24
C CYS A 59 -5.17 11.14 -8.11
N ASN A 60 -6.39 11.66 -8.01
CA ASN A 60 -7.39 11.12 -7.08
C ASN A 60 -8.12 9.94 -7.75
N VAL A 61 -8.24 8.82 -7.03
CA VAL A 61 -8.84 7.60 -7.55
C VAL A 61 -9.97 7.13 -6.64
N ASP A 62 -11.19 7.24 -7.11
CA ASP A 62 -12.41 6.71 -6.52
C ASP A 62 -13.28 5.94 -7.54
N TRP A 63 -12.87 5.96 -8.82
CA TRP A 63 -13.47 5.31 -9.99
C TRP A 63 -12.46 5.28 -11.14
N GLY A 64 -12.82 4.73 -12.32
CA GLY A 64 -11.99 4.77 -13.54
C GLY A 64 -11.12 3.53 -13.72
N GLU A 65 -11.59 2.36 -13.27
CA GLU A 65 -10.89 1.07 -13.38
C GLU A 65 -10.65 0.67 -14.85
N ASP A 66 -11.45 1.18 -15.76
CA ASP A 66 -11.34 0.95 -17.20
C ASP A 66 -10.26 1.80 -17.88
N VAL A 67 -9.98 3.00 -17.34
CA VAL A 67 -9.01 3.96 -17.93
C VAL A 67 -7.64 3.88 -17.27
N LEU A 68 -7.60 3.52 -15.99
CA LEU A 68 -6.38 3.53 -15.19
C LEU A 68 -5.25 2.63 -15.72
N PRO A 69 -5.53 1.42 -16.27
CA PRO A 69 -4.48 0.60 -16.87
C PRO A 69 -3.72 1.29 -17.99
N ASP A 70 -4.43 1.93 -18.91
CA ASP A 70 -3.84 2.64 -20.06
C ASP A 70 -3.05 3.87 -19.61
N MET A 71 -3.54 4.57 -18.60
CA MET A 71 -2.86 5.71 -17.99
C MET A 71 -1.54 5.28 -17.32
N LEU A 72 -1.54 4.17 -16.61
CA LEU A 72 -0.33 3.61 -15.97
C LEU A 72 0.70 3.18 -17.03
N ASP A 73 0.26 2.60 -18.12
CA ASP A 73 1.14 2.21 -19.22
C ASP A 73 1.81 3.43 -19.90
N ILE A 74 1.09 4.55 -20.01
CA ILE A 74 1.65 5.83 -20.49
C ILE A 74 2.69 6.38 -19.50
N PHE A 75 2.42 6.33 -18.21
CA PHE A 75 3.38 6.79 -17.20
C PHE A 75 4.64 5.93 -17.19
N GLU A 76 4.51 4.62 -17.34
CA GLU A 76 5.64 3.71 -17.44
C GLU A 76 6.48 4.01 -18.69
N GLN A 77 5.87 4.16 -19.86
CA GLN A 77 6.56 4.52 -21.12
C GLN A 77 7.33 5.84 -21.04
N LYS A 78 6.85 6.78 -20.23
CA LYS A 78 7.47 8.09 -20.05
C LYS A 78 8.37 8.19 -18.82
N ASP A 79 8.56 7.09 -18.10
CA ASP A 79 9.28 7.01 -16.81
C ASP A 79 8.79 8.07 -15.80
N LEU A 80 7.49 8.33 -15.77
CA LEU A 80 6.86 9.26 -14.85
C LEU A 80 6.38 8.53 -13.59
N LYS A 81 6.71 9.08 -12.43
CA LYS A 81 6.16 8.63 -11.14
C LYS A 81 5.32 9.76 -10.57
N ILE A 82 4.11 9.40 -10.13
CA ILE A 82 3.15 10.36 -9.56
C ILE A 82 2.59 9.83 -8.24
N THR A 83 1.88 10.67 -7.52
CA THR A 83 1.18 10.30 -6.29
C THR A 83 -0.30 10.04 -6.58
N PHE A 84 -0.78 8.84 -6.24
CA PHE A 84 -2.18 8.47 -6.31
C PHE A 84 -2.83 8.57 -4.93
N PHE A 85 -3.85 9.42 -4.79
CA PHE A 85 -4.71 9.45 -3.62
C PHE A 85 -5.91 8.52 -3.86
N VAL A 86 -5.92 7.40 -3.17
CA VAL A 86 -6.86 6.29 -3.43
C VAL A 86 -7.90 6.20 -2.32
N SER A 87 -9.20 6.09 -2.68
CA SER A 87 -10.23 5.82 -1.68
C SER A 87 -10.18 4.36 -1.22
N GLY A 88 -10.46 4.13 0.07
CA GLY A 88 -10.41 2.79 0.65
C GLY A 88 -11.38 1.83 -0.03
N ARG A 89 -12.61 2.29 -0.32
CA ARG A 89 -13.62 1.50 -1.01
C ARG A 89 -13.18 1.06 -2.41
N TRP A 90 -12.54 1.96 -3.17
CA TRP A 90 -12.02 1.61 -4.49
C TRP A 90 -10.86 0.61 -4.38
N ALA A 91 -9.96 0.82 -3.42
CA ALA A 91 -8.83 -0.08 -3.18
C ALA A 91 -9.26 -1.50 -2.85
N GLU A 92 -10.29 -1.67 -2.01
CA GLU A 92 -10.88 -2.98 -1.67
C GLU A 92 -11.48 -3.68 -2.89
N ASN A 93 -12.12 -2.93 -3.79
CA ASN A 93 -12.74 -3.47 -4.99
C ASN A 93 -11.73 -3.74 -6.12
N ASN A 94 -10.57 -3.08 -6.11
CA ASN A 94 -9.57 -3.12 -7.18
C ASN A 94 -8.16 -3.44 -6.68
N PRO A 95 -7.95 -4.52 -5.89
CA PRO A 95 -6.67 -4.80 -5.26
C PRO A 95 -5.54 -5.06 -6.28
N TRP A 96 -5.87 -5.58 -7.45
CA TRP A 96 -4.90 -5.82 -8.52
C TRP A 96 -4.41 -4.52 -9.17
N LEU A 97 -5.29 -3.52 -9.35
CA LEU A 97 -4.92 -2.20 -9.85
C LEU A 97 -4.08 -1.44 -8.82
N LEU A 98 -4.47 -1.48 -7.55
CA LEU A 98 -3.69 -0.91 -6.46
C LEU A 98 -2.28 -1.49 -6.42
N ARG A 99 -2.16 -2.81 -6.60
CA ARG A 99 -0.87 -3.48 -6.68
C ARG A 99 -0.07 -3.05 -7.93
N LYS A 100 -0.73 -2.87 -9.09
CA LYS A 100 -0.06 -2.38 -10.31
C LYS A 100 0.51 -0.99 -10.10
N ILE A 101 -0.24 -0.06 -9.49
CA ILE A 101 0.23 1.28 -9.12
C ILE A 101 1.51 1.19 -8.27
N TYR A 102 1.49 0.34 -7.23
CA TYR A 102 2.64 0.15 -6.33
C TYR A 102 3.86 -0.44 -7.04
N ILE A 103 3.68 -1.51 -7.83
CA ILE A 103 4.78 -2.20 -8.53
C ILE A 103 5.46 -1.27 -9.55
N LEU A 104 4.69 -0.41 -10.21
CA LEU A 104 5.21 0.59 -11.14
C LEU A 104 5.94 1.75 -10.44
N GLY A 105 6.02 1.75 -9.11
CA GLY A 105 6.79 2.71 -8.31
C GLY A 105 6.11 4.06 -8.12
N HIS A 106 4.79 4.13 -8.28
CA HIS A 106 4.02 5.30 -7.92
C HIS A 106 3.80 5.37 -6.40
N GLU A 107 3.63 6.57 -5.88
CA GLU A 107 3.26 6.79 -4.49
C GLU A 107 1.75 6.59 -4.30
N ILE A 108 1.36 5.94 -3.19
CA ILE A 108 -0.04 5.73 -2.83
C ILE A 108 -0.33 6.47 -1.52
N GLN A 109 -1.35 7.31 -1.54
CA GLN A 109 -1.80 8.12 -0.43
C GLN A 109 -3.29 7.93 -0.15
N ASN A 110 -3.75 8.35 1.01
CA ASN A 110 -5.12 8.17 1.48
C ASN A 110 -6.04 9.28 0.94
N HIS A 111 -7.15 8.88 0.27
CA HIS A 111 -8.23 9.78 -0.17
C HIS A 111 -9.52 9.62 0.65
N GLY A 112 -9.42 9.07 1.86
CA GLY A 112 -10.57 8.67 2.66
C GLY A 112 -11.18 7.35 2.21
N TYR A 113 -12.13 6.83 2.99
CA TYR A 113 -12.72 5.54 2.65
C TYR A 113 -13.81 5.65 1.57
N GLY A 114 -14.76 6.56 1.73
CA GLY A 114 -15.95 6.64 0.89
C GLY A 114 -16.21 8.02 0.29
N HIS A 115 -15.17 8.84 0.14
CA HIS A 115 -15.24 10.18 -0.44
C HIS A 115 -16.31 11.09 0.22
N ARG A 116 -16.49 10.95 1.55
CA ARG A 116 -17.45 11.78 2.30
C ARG A 116 -16.89 13.17 2.54
N MET A 117 -17.75 14.18 2.44
CA MET A 117 -17.39 15.53 2.86
C MET A 117 -17.17 15.56 4.39
N CYS A 118 -16.10 16.22 4.86
CA CYS A 118 -15.79 16.33 6.28
C CYS A 118 -16.92 17.00 7.10
N SER A 119 -17.79 17.79 6.47
CA SER A 119 -18.99 18.39 7.07
C SER A 119 -20.12 17.40 7.32
N GLN A 120 -19.99 16.15 6.90
CA GLN A 120 -21.02 15.08 7.02
C GLN A 120 -20.61 13.96 7.99
N ILE A 121 -19.52 14.15 8.71
CA ILE A 121 -18.99 13.20 9.70
C ILE A 121 -19.30 13.69 11.10
#